data_22cdd5f8040826dd4d38d9b2a406e87d
#
_entry.id   22cdd5f8040826dd4d38d9b2a406e87d
#
_cell.length_a   1.000
_cell.length_b   1.000
_cell.length_c   1.000
_cell.angle_alpha   90.00
_cell.angle_beta   90.00
_cell.angle_gamma   90.00
#
_symmetry.space_group_name_H-M   'P 1'
#
loop_
_entity.id
_entity.type
_entity.pdbx_description
1 polymer ?
#
loop_
_entity_poly.entity_id
_entity_poly.type
_entity_poly.pdbx_seq_one_letter_code
_entity_poly.pdbx_strand_id
1 'polypeptide(L)'
;MLQNLHVKNLALINETEVEFKDGLNILSGETGAGKSIIIGSINLALGEKVQKEMLRDNADTALVELVFYVENPATLEAVRALGIEVEDETIILSRKITAGRAIARINGEAVSASKMKEAAALLIDIHGQHEHQSLLSKRKHLEILDLFAKDLLREQKKKLSVCYREYRKLLEELEQSDSDTEERARELSFLEYEVKEIEDANLTPGEDVELEEQFRKYANGKKILDAIHVVQAATAEEDESASERISRAVRELAGVSGYDKRVEELENQLTEIDNLLGDFNREVASYLSEEEFDDETYFEIEKRLDFINHLKSKYGNSIEQILESYNSKCERIAVLKNYDEYLNQLLSKINHKKQELTQLSDEVSAIRQKESVVLTNAIRQALMDLNFLDVRFTMEFRKIDFTENGTDEVEFMISTNPGEPLKPLGKVASGGELSRIMLAIKTVLAENDHIETLIFDEIDSGISGRTAQMVSEKMNELGRSHQIICITHLPQIAAMADTHFLIEKSVENDTTVSHIHELSDEESVQELARMLGGVEITDKVVENAREMKKMAYMKK
;
A
#
# COMPACT_ATOMS: atom_id res chain seq x y z
N MET A 1 14.46 2.94 8.21
CA MET A 1 15.57 3.88 7.91
C MET A 1 16.18 3.58 6.54
N LEU A 2 16.72 4.58 5.80
CA LEU A 2 17.38 4.37 4.52
C LEU A 2 18.76 3.73 4.76
N GLN A 3 18.95 2.50 4.33
CA GLN A 3 20.23 1.79 4.50
C GLN A 3 21.19 2.03 3.34
N ASN A 4 20.68 1.99 2.11
CA ASN A 4 21.53 2.04 0.94
C ASN A 4 20.93 2.92 -0.15
N LEU A 5 21.80 3.68 -0.82
CA LEU A 5 21.52 4.41 -2.04
C LEU A 5 22.47 3.91 -3.13
N HIS A 6 21.95 3.27 -4.16
CA HIS A 6 22.69 2.90 -5.35
C HIS A 6 22.28 3.76 -6.54
N VAL A 7 23.24 4.40 -7.17
CA VAL A 7 23.04 5.27 -8.34
C VAL A 7 23.97 4.84 -9.45
N LYS A 8 23.43 4.67 -10.66
CA LYS A 8 24.19 4.30 -11.85
C LYS A 8 23.81 5.14 -13.05
N ASN A 9 24.81 5.67 -13.77
CA ASN A 9 24.68 6.43 -15.01
C ASN A 9 23.78 7.67 -14.91
N LEU A 10 23.82 8.38 -13.79
CA LEU A 10 23.00 9.57 -13.56
C LEU A 10 23.87 10.83 -13.46
N ALA A 11 23.65 11.79 -14.31
CA ALA A 11 24.39 13.06 -14.38
C ALA A 11 25.92 12.84 -14.33
N LEU A 12 26.60 13.32 -13.29
CA LEU A 12 28.05 13.13 -13.10
C LEU A 12 28.43 11.82 -12.42
N ILE A 13 27.46 11.02 -11.99
CA ILE A 13 27.70 9.75 -11.31
C ILE A 13 27.74 8.62 -12.34
N ASN A 14 28.87 7.90 -12.40
CA ASN A 14 28.99 6.68 -13.19
C ASN A 14 28.32 5.51 -12.44
N GLU A 15 28.83 5.17 -11.27
CA GLU A 15 28.24 4.24 -10.33
C GLU A 15 28.71 4.60 -8.93
N THR A 16 27.79 4.66 -7.99
CA THR A 16 28.10 4.89 -6.58
C THR A 16 27.11 4.16 -5.71
N GLU A 17 27.60 3.68 -4.59
CA GLU A 17 26.82 3.06 -3.55
C GLU A 17 27.17 3.75 -2.23
N VAL A 18 26.16 4.14 -1.46
CA VAL A 18 26.30 4.84 -0.19
C VAL A 18 25.50 4.10 0.86
N GLU A 19 26.16 3.61 1.88
CA GLU A 19 25.53 3.00 3.05
C GLU A 19 25.35 4.05 4.14
N PHE A 20 24.12 4.43 4.42
CA PHE A 20 23.79 5.34 5.51
C PHE A 20 23.64 4.59 6.83
N LYS A 21 24.02 5.25 7.92
CA LYS A 21 23.92 4.72 9.28
C LYS A 21 22.87 5.45 10.08
N ASP A 22 22.56 4.94 11.25
CA ASP A 22 21.68 5.62 12.19
C ASP A 22 22.27 6.95 12.65
N GLY A 23 21.43 7.83 13.17
CA GLY A 23 21.85 9.14 13.65
C GLY A 23 22.07 10.16 12.54
N LEU A 24 23.08 11.01 12.70
CA LEU A 24 23.34 12.16 11.85
C LEU A 24 24.40 11.85 10.77
N ASN A 25 23.93 11.61 9.55
CA ASN A 25 24.76 11.43 8.35
C ASN A 25 24.96 12.77 7.65
N ILE A 26 26.21 13.20 7.53
CA ILE A 26 26.57 14.47 6.89
C ILE A 26 27.30 14.22 5.58
N LEU A 27 26.85 14.91 4.54
CA LEU A 27 27.52 14.93 3.24
C LEU A 27 28.16 16.31 3.03
N SER A 28 29.49 16.34 3.00
CA SER A 28 30.28 17.54 2.66
C SER A 28 30.88 17.43 1.25
N GLY A 29 31.48 18.50 0.77
CA GLY A 29 32.16 18.55 -0.52
C GLY A 29 32.08 19.94 -1.16
N GLU A 30 32.72 20.13 -2.30
CA GLU A 30 32.70 21.41 -3.00
C GLU A 30 31.34 21.75 -3.61
N THR A 31 31.01 23.04 -3.70
CA THR A 31 29.79 23.53 -4.36
C THR A 31 29.79 23.12 -5.84
N GLY A 32 28.68 22.53 -6.29
CA GLY A 32 28.57 22.00 -7.66
C GLY A 32 29.18 20.60 -7.85
N ALA A 33 29.70 19.96 -6.80
CA ALA A 33 30.36 18.64 -6.87
C ALA A 33 29.42 17.44 -6.90
N GLY A 34 28.13 17.65 -6.95
CA GLY A 34 27.21 16.52 -6.98
C GLY A 34 26.30 16.42 -5.77
N LYS A 35 26.36 17.37 -4.82
CA LYS A 35 25.44 17.42 -3.67
C LYS A 35 23.99 17.42 -4.14
N SER A 36 23.62 18.32 -5.05
CA SER A 36 22.29 18.39 -5.66
C SER A 36 21.96 17.16 -6.51
N ILE A 37 22.98 16.42 -7.01
CA ILE A 37 22.74 15.20 -7.78
C ILE A 37 22.30 14.06 -6.86
N ILE A 38 22.82 13.98 -5.64
CA ILE A 38 22.40 12.96 -4.66
C ILE A 38 20.95 13.16 -4.27
N ILE A 39 20.57 14.38 -3.88
CA ILE A 39 19.17 14.68 -3.57
C ILE A 39 18.29 14.48 -4.80
N GLY A 40 18.74 14.96 -5.96
CA GLY A 40 18.02 14.73 -7.21
C GLY A 40 17.86 13.25 -7.56
N SER A 41 18.86 12.40 -7.24
CA SER A 41 18.72 10.95 -7.44
C SER A 41 17.74 10.33 -6.46
N ILE A 42 17.76 10.73 -5.19
CA ILE A 42 16.77 10.26 -4.20
C ILE A 42 15.37 10.68 -4.64
N ASN A 43 15.15 11.96 -4.97
CA ASN A 43 13.86 12.46 -5.44
C ASN A 43 13.37 11.74 -6.69
N LEU A 44 14.29 11.45 -7.59
CA LEU A 44 13.98 10.67 -8.77
C LEU A 44 13.46 9.28 -8.41
N ALA A 45 14.10 8.57 -7.48
CA ALA A 45 13.66 7.26 -7.01
C ALA A 45 12.29 7.34 -6.33
N LEU A 46 12.00 8.43 -5.61
CA LEU A 46 10.72 8.66 -4.92
C LEU A 46 9.56 9.05 -5.86
N GLY A 47 9.79 9.16 -7.14
CA GLY A 47 8.73 9.34 -8.13
C GLY A 47 8.64 10.73 -8.76
N GLU A 48 9.66 11.59 -8.64
CA GLU A 48 9.69 12.88 -9.33
C GLU A 48 9.82 12.77 -10.85
N LYS A 49 9.51 13.87 -11.54
CA LYS A 49 9.58 13.91 -13.00
C LYS A 49 11.03 13.85 -13.47
N VAL A 50 11.30 12.95 -14.43
CA VAL A 50 12.60 12.82 -15.06
C VAL A 50 12.85 14.01 -15.98
N GLN A 51 13.94 14.75 -15.76
CA GLN A 51 14.45 15.74 -16.70
C GLN A 51 15.41 15.03 -17.68
N LYS A 52 15.34 15.37 -18.96
CA LYS A 52 16.16 14.71 -20.02
C LYS A 52 17.67 14.85 -19.78
N GLU A 53 18.07 15.89 -19.08
CA GLU A 53 19.44 16.25 -18.76
C GLU A 53 20.05 15.41 -17.60
N MET A 54 19.21 14.62 -16.91
CA MET A 54 19.68 13.75 -15.82
C MET A 54 20.36 12.46 -16.29
N LEU A 55 20.12 12.02 -17.52
CA LEU A 55 20.81 10.87 -18.06
C LEU A 55 22.25 11.27 -18.46
N ARG A 56 23.23 10.47 -18.06
CA ARG A 56 24.63 10.70 -18.40
C ARG A 56 24.82 10.58 -19.92
N ASP A 57 25.63 11.47 -20.51
CA ASP A 57 25.98 11.39 -21.91
C ASP A 57 26.58 10.02 -22.26
N ASN A 58 26.12 9.43 -23.35
CA ASN A 58 26.49 8.08 -23.82
C ASN A 58 25.99 6.90 -22.97
N ALA A 59 25.05 7.08 -22.03
CA ALA A 59 24.41 5.99 -21.30
C ALA A 59 23.02 5.69 -21.87
N ASP A 60 22.76 4.42 -22.16
CA ASP A 60 21.42 3.97 -22.62
C ASP A 60 20.41 3.91 -21.47
N THR A 61 20.88 3.71 -20.25
CA THR A 61 20.04 3.55 -19.07
C THR A 61 20.67 4.15 -17.83
N ALA A 62 19.85 4.73 -16.95
CA ALA A 62 20.23 5.06 -15.58
C ALA A 62 19.39 4.27 -14.60
N LEU A 63 19.93 4.02 -13.41
CA LEU A 63 19.26 3.35 -12.31
C LEU A 63 19.48 4.14 -11.01
N VAL A 64 18.42 4.32 -10.25
CA VAL A 64 18.50 4.73 -8.85
C VAL A 64 17.72 3.72 -8.02
N GLU A 65 18.32 3.27 -6.93
CA GLU A 65 17.72 2.32 -6.02
C GLU A 65 17.96 2.77 -4.58
N LEU A 66 16.90 2.72 -3.77
CA LEU A 66 16.90 3.04 -2.35
C LEU A 66 16.44 1.80 -1.59
N VAL A 67 17.24 1.38 -0.61
CA VAL A 67 16.90 0.26 0.26
C VAL A 67 16.58 0.80 1.64
N PHE A 68 15.35 0.57 2.09
CA PHE A 68 14.87 0.94 3.42
C PHE A 68 14.71 -0.29 4.29
N TYR A 69 15.15 -0.18 5.52
CA TYR A 69 14.80 -1.10 6.60
C TYR A 69 13.82 -0.39 7.54
N VAL A 70 12.66 -1.01 7.80
CA VAL A 70 11.55 -0.36 8.52
C VAL A 70 11.25 -1.13 9.79
N GLU A 71 11.65 -0.58 10.94
CA GLU A 71 11.41 -1.19 12.26
C GLU A 71 10.00 -0.88 12.80
N ASN A 72 9.41 0.25 12.38
CA ASN A 72 8.13 0.70 12.92
C ASN A 72 6.97 -0.15 12.39
N PRO A 73 6.25 -0.91 13.26
CA PRO A 73 5.15 -1.76 12.83
C PRO A 73 3.99 -0.97 12.18
N ALA A 74 3.75 0.27 12.60
CA ALA A 74 2.69 1.10 12.04
C ALA A 74 3.01 1.53 10.59
N THR A 75 4.28 1.82 10.30
CA THR A 75 4.76 2.11 8.94
C THR A 75 4.67 0.87 8.06
N LEU A 76 5.06 -0.31 8.57
CA LEU A 76 4.92 -1.58 7.86
C LEU A 76 3.45 -1.89 7.50
N GLU A 77 2.55 -1.68 8.46
CA GLU A 77 1.11 -1.88 8.23
C GLU A 77 0.57 -0.90 7.18
N ALA A 78 0.97 0.37 7.24
CA ALA A 78 0.58 1.38 6.26
C ALA A 78 1.08 1.05 4.85
N VAL A 79 2.32 0.55 4.71
CA VAL A 79 2.89 0.12 3.43
C VAL A 79 2.15 -1.12 2.89
N ARG A 80 1.85 -2.11 3.74
CA ARG A 80 1.05 -3.28 3.36
C ARG A 80 -0.36 -2.92 2.93
N ALA A 81 -0.97 -1.90 3.55
CA ALA A 81 -2.28 -1.38 3.15
C ALA A 81 -2.30 -0.79 1.72
N LEU A 82 -1.14 -0.35 1.21
CA LEU A 82 -0.97 0.04 -0.20
C LEU A 82 -0.87 -1.18 -1.16
N GLY A 83 -0.96 -2.41 -0.65
CA GLY A 83 -0.79 -3.63 -1.43
C GLY A 83 0.67 -3.84 -1.85
N ILE A 84 1.62 -3.54 -0.98
CA ILE A 84 3.06 -3.78 -1.16
C ILE A 84 3.46 -4.93 -0.25
N GLU A 85 3.98 -6.00 -0.82
CA GLU A 85 4.55 -7.11 -0.06
C GLU A 85 5.89 -6.69 0.52
N VAL A 86 6.08 -6.92 1.83
CA VAL A 86 7.30 -6.58 2.56
C VAL A 86 7.86 -7.86 3.17
N GLU A 87 9.04 -8.24 2.72
CA GLU A 87 9.83 -9.37 3.23
C GLU A 87 10.98 -8.83 4.09
N ASP A 88 11.25 -9.46 5.21
CA ASP A 88 12.36 -9.14 6.13
C ASP A 88 12.46 -7.64 6.47
N GLU A 89 11.31 -6.96 6.65
CA GLU A 89 11.24 -5.54 7.02
C GLU A 89 11.95 -4.60 6.01
N THR A 90 12.25 -5.10 4.81
CA THR A 90 12.99 -4.39 3.77
C THR A 90 12.07 -3.92 2.65
N ILE A 91 12.25 -2.68 2.23
CA ILE A 91 11.53 -2.07 1.12
C ILE A 91 12.53 -1.47 0.14
N ILE A 92 12.47 -1.90 -1.11
CA ILE A 92 13.37 -1.43 -2.17
C ILE A 92 12.57 -0.56 -3.13
N LEU A 93 12.89 0.73 -3.19
CA LEU A 93 12.35 1.65 -4.18
C LEU A 93 13.37 1.83 -5.30
N SER A 94 13.02 1.46 -6.52
CA SER A 94 13.95 1.61 -7.63
C SER A 94 13.31 2.28 -8.84
N ARG A 95 14.12 3.04 -9.57
CA ARG A 95 13.70 3.70 -10.79
C ARG A 95 14.74 3.54 -11.89
N LYS A 96 14.35 2.84 -12.95
CA LYS A 96 15.15 2.66 -14.14
C LYS A 96 14.69 3.63 -15.22
N ILE A 97 15.63 4.42 -15.75
CA ILE A 97 15.40 5.39 -16.81
C ILE A 97 16.03 4.87 -18.08
N THR A 98 15.28 4.90 -19.17
CA THR A 98 15.74 4.62 -20.52
C THR A 98 15.39 5.80 -21.40
N ALA A 99 15.93 5.90 -22.62
CA ALA A 99 15.67 7.00 -23.55
C ALA A 99 14.14 7.27 -23.69
N GLY A 100 13.62 8.22 -22.90
CA GLY A 100 12.24 8.70 -22.94
C GLY A 100 11.22 8.00 -22.03
N ARG A 101 11.62 7.01 -21.19
CA ARG A 101 10.71 6.33 -20.24
C ARG A 101 11.39 6.07 -18.90
N ALA A 102 10.64 6.26 -17.80
CA ALA A 102 11.08 5.86 -16.48
C ALA A 102 10.12 4.78 -15.94
N ILE A 103 10.68 3.69 -15.47
CA ILE A 103 9.94 2.57 -14.86
C ILE A 103 10.23 2.63 -13.36
N ALA A 104 9.17 2.79 -12.57
CA ALA A 104 9.23 2.74 -11.11
C ALA A 104 8.93 1.31 -10.64
N ARG A 105 9.67 0.82 -9.64
CA ARG A 105 9.46 -0.49 -9.04
C ARG A 105 9.57 -0.41 -7.53
N ILE A 106 8.74 -1.19 -6.84
CA ILE A 106 8.82 -1.45 -5.41
C ILE A 106 9.00 -2.95 -5.23
N ASN A 107 10.04 -3.35 -4.52
CA ASN A 107 10.41 -4.77 -4.31
C ASN A 107 10.45 -5.58 -5.63
N GLY A 108 10.95 -4.93 -6.71
CA GLY A 108 11.04 -5.53 -8.04
C GLY A 108 9.78 -5.43 -8.89
N GLU A 109 8.61 -5.17 -8.31
CA GLU A 109 7.34 -5.03 -9.01
C GLU A 109 7.17 -3.62 -9.62
N ALA A 110 6.68 -3.56 -10.86
CA ALA A 110 6.42 -2.29 -11.53
C ALA A 110 5.17 -1.60 -10.94
N VAL A 111 5.31 -0.34 -10.56
CA VAL A 111 4.24 0.45 -9.93
C VAL A 111 4.01 1.77 -10.66
N SER A 112 2.85 2.39 -10.43
CA SER A 112 2.57 3.75 -10.89
C SER A 112 3.41 4.78 -10.12
N ALA A 113 3.66 5.95 -10.72
CA ALA A 113 4.35 7.05 -10.03
C ALA A 113 3.57 7.56 -8.80
N SER A 114 2.24 7.45 -8.79
CA SER A 114 1.41 7.80 -7.62
C SER A 114 1.67 6.83 -6.47
N LYS A 115 1.59 5.51 -6.72
CA LYS A 115 1.85 4.49 -5.70
C LYS A 115 3.28 4.59 -5.15
N MET A 116 4.27 4.90 -6.01
CA MET A 116 5.65 5.16 -5.58
C MET A 116 5.72 6.34 -4.61
N LYS A 117 5.05 7.46 -4.92
CA LYS A 117 5.03 8.65 -4.04
C LYS A 117 4.31 8.39 -2.72
N GLU A 118 3.21 7.64 -2.75
CA GLU A 118 2.48 7.25 -1.55
C GLU A 118 3.33 6.37 -0.62
N ALA A 119 4.03 5.39 -1.17
CA ALA A 119 4.96 4.56 -0.40
C ALA A 119 6.15 5.37 0.13
N ALA A 120 6.75 6.22 -0.71
CA ALA A 120 7.87 7.07 -0.35
C ALA A 120 7.55 8.01 0.83
N ALA A 121 6.34 8.60 0.83
CA ALA A 121 5.89 9.51 1.88
C ALA A 121 5.74 8.85 3.27
N LEU A 122 5.72 7.51 3.34
CA LEU A 122 5.72 6.76 4.59
C LEU A 122 7.14 6.44 5.10
N LEU A 123 8.16 6.54 4.24
CA LEU A 123 9.51 6.07 4.53
C LEU A 123 10.51 7.21 4.75
N ILE A 124 10.32 8.32 4.05
CA ILE A 124 11.30 9.40 4.00
C ILE A 124 10.62 10.76 3.82
N ASP A 125 11.15 11.77 4.51
CA ASP A 125 10.71 13.16 4.36
C ASP A 125 11.93 14.02 3.97
N ILE A 126 11.78 14.80 2.88
CA ILE A 126 12.87 15.61 2.33
C ILE A 126 12.52 17.09 2.48
N HIS A 127 13.45 17.85 3.04
CA HIS A 127 13.30 19.27 3.32
C HIS A 127 14.34 20.07 2.52
N GLY A 128 13.97 20.58 1.33
CA GLY A 128 14.85 21.34 0.43
C GLY A 128 14.07 22.28 -0.49
N GLN A 129 14.78 23.02 -1.36
CA GLN A 129 14.25 24.17 -2.13
C GLN A 129 13.06 23.84 -3.06
N HIS A 130 12.89 22.61 -3.49
CA HIS A 130 11.84 22.21 -4.45
C HIS A 130 10.70 21.40 -3.84
N GLU A 131 10.76 21.01 -2.56
CA GLU A 131 9.83 20.04 -1.95
C GLU A 131 8.94 20.61 -0.85
N HIS A 132 9.07 21.86 -0.55
CA HIS A 132 8.24 22.55 0.47
C HIS A 132 6.73 22.55 0.18
N GLN A 133 6.29 22.01 -0.99
CA GLN A 133 4.87 22.00 -1.36
C GLN A 133 4.00 21.20 -0.39
N SER A 134 4.51 20.18 0.27
CA SER A 134 3.72 19.39 1.22
C SER A 134 3.36 20.19 2.48
N LEU A 135 4.31 20.96 3.02
CA LEU A 135 4.07 21.85 4.17
C LEU A 135 3.30 23.13 3.84
N LEU A 136 3.20 23.48 2.57
CA LEU A 136 2.39 24.60 2.13
C LEU A 136 0.91 24.26 2.13
N SER A 137 0.56 22.99 2.26
CA SER A 137 -0.80 22.49 2.26
C SER A 137 -1.42 22.61 3.65
N LYS A 138 -2.54 23.31 3.76
CA LYS A 138 -3.33 23.43 4.99
C LYS A 138 -3.75 22.06 5.55
N ARG A 139 -3.97 21.08 4.68
CA ARG A 139 -4.25 19.70 5.09
C ARG A 139 -3.11 19.13 5.93
N LYS A 140 -1.84 19.39 5.54
CA LYS A 140 -0.66 18.91 6.28
C LYS A 140 -0.54 19.62 7.65
N HIS A 141 -0.90 20.89 7.72
CA HIS A 141 -0.93 21.63 8.99
C HIS A 141 -1.92 21.01 9.99
N LEU A 142 -3.09 20.60 9.53
CA LEU A 142 -4.07 19.87 10.35
C LEU A 142 -3.56 18.49 10.77
N GLU A 143 -2.91 17.75 9.86
CA GLU A 143 -2.31 16.45 10.16
C GLU A 143 -1.22 16.57 11.24
N ILE A 144 -0.38 17.61 11.19
CA ILE A 144 0.64 17.91 12.21
C ILE A 144 0.00 18.19 13.58
N LEU A 145 -1.04 19.03 13.62
CA LEU A 145 -1.75 19.29 14.86
C LEU A 145 -2.40 18.02 15.43
N ASP A 146 -3.04 17.25 14.57
CA ASP A 146 -3.70 16.00 14.97
C ASP A 146 -2.69 14.93 15.43
N LEU A 147 -1.49 14.92 14.85
CA LEU A 147 -0.40 14.05 15.27
C LEU A 147 0.11 14.43 16.66
N PHE A 148 0.29 15.73 16.91
CA PHE A 148 0.70 16.25 18.22
C PHE A 148 -0.33 15.95 19.30
N ALA A 149 -1.62 16.10 18.99
CA ALA A 149 -2.74 15.88 19.90
C ALA A 149 -3.29 14.43 19.84
N LYS A 150 -2.55 13.45 19.26
CA LYS A 150 -3.00 12.10 18.92
C LYS A 150 -3.75 11.40 20.05
N ASP A 151 -3.19 11.41 21.24
CA ASP A 151 -3.78 10.71 22.39
C ASP A 151 -5.10 11.30 22.85
N LEU A 152 -5.24 12.63 22.74
CA LEU A 152 -6.45 13.36 23.11
C LEU A 152 -7.54 13.29 22.03
N LEU A 153 -7.16 13.17 20.78
CA LEU A 153 -8.08 13.20 19.63
C LEU A 153 -8.56 11.81 19.20
N ARG A 154 -7.84 10.74 19.54
CA ARG A 154 -8.04 9.39 19.03
C ARG A 154 -9.48 8.91 19.10
N GLU A 155 -10.09 8.99 20.28
CA GLU A 155 -11.45 8.50 20.51
C GLU A 155 -12.50 9.41 19.84
N GLN A 156 -12.32 10.73 19.95
CA GLN A 156 -13.24 11.71 19.36
C GLN A 156 -13.21 11.64 17.83
N LYS A 157 -12.04 11.56 17.22
CA LYS A 157 -11.91 11.41 15.76
C LYS A 157 -12.53 10.11 15.26
N LYS A 158 -12.38 9.01 16.00
CA LYS A 158 -13.03 7.74 15.63
C LYS A 158 -14.57 7.87 15.63
N LYS A 159 -15.15 8.48 16.68
CA LYS A 159 -16.59 8.72 16.75
C LYS A 159 -17.05 9.64 15.63
N LEU A 160 -16.31 10.71 15.40
CA LEU A 160 -16.58 11.69 14.34
C LEU A 160 -16.59 11.06 12.95
N SER A 161 -15.57 10.27 12.63
CA SER A 161 -15.45 9.57 11.35
C SER A 161 -16.62 8.59 11.12
N VAL A 162 -17.02 7.83 12.14
CA VAL A 162 -18.18 6.93 12.05
C VAL A 162 -19.47 7.74 11.81
N CYS A 163 -19.69 8.79 12.62
CA CYS A 163 -20.87 9.65 12.50
C CYS A 163 -20.95 10.33 11.12
N TYR A 164 -19.79 10.80 10.60
CA TYR A 164 -19.71 11.40 9.27
C TYR A 164 -20.05 10.42 8.15
N ARG A 165 -19.56 9.18 8.20
CA ARG A 165 -19.89 8.15 7.21
C ARG A 165 -21.38 7.81 7.22
N GLU A 166 -21.98 7.71 8.42
CA GLU A 166 -23.42 7.50 8.56
C GLU A 166 -24.22 8.68 8.00
N TYR A 167 -23.80 9.92 8.30
CA TYR A 167 -24.41 11.12 7.76
C TYR A 167 -24.31 11.18 6.23
N ARG A 168 -23.13 10.88 5.67
CA ARG A 168 -22.93 10.82 4.20
C ARG A 168 -23.82 9.76 3.55
N LYS A 169 -23.92 8.58 4.15
CA LYS A 169 -24.79 7.51 3.67
C LYS A 169 -26.25 7.95 3.62
N LEU A 170 -26.71 8.65 4.66
CA LEU A 170 -28.10 9.18 4.69
C LEU A 170 -28.33 10.26 3.63
N LEU A 171 -27.33 11.10 3.34
CA LEU A 171 -27.42 12.10 2.27
C LEU A 171 -27.45 11.45 0.88
N GLU A 172 -26.63 10.43 0.64
CA GLU A 172 -26.62 9.65 -0.59
C GLU A 172 -27.97 8.94 -0.80
N GLU A 173 -28.56 8.41 0.29
CA GLU A 173 -29.90 7.82 0.29
C GLU A 173 -30.98 8.86 -0.07
N LEU A 174 -30.85 10.10 0.42
CA LEU A 174 -31.76 11.19 0.08
C LEU A 174 -31.63 11.57 -1.40
N GLU A 175 -30.41 11.73 -1.91
CA GLU A 175 -30.17 12.05 -3.33
C GLU A 175 -30.73 10.97 -4.27
N GLN A 176 -30.57 9.69 -3.91
CA GLN A 176 -31.13 8.56 -4.66
C GLN A 176 -32.67 8.53 -4.59
N SER A 177 -33.24 9.04 -3.50
CA SER A 177 -34.67 9.06 -3.27
C SER A 177 -35.40 10.13 -4.10
N ASP A 178 -34.72 11.11 -4.62
CA ASP A 178 -35.32 12.28 -5.33
C ASP A 178 -35.59 12.02 -6.83
N SER A 179 -35.50 10.76 -7.28
CA SER A 179 -35.76 10.37 -8.65
C SER A 179 -37.25 10.38 -9.03
N ASP A 180 -37.53 10.67 -10.29
CA ASP A 180 -38.83 10.94 -10.90
C ASP A 180 -39.90 9.86 -10.61
N THR A 181 -41.16 10.25 -10.49
CA THR A 181 -42.31 9.38 -10.11
C THR A 181 -42.50 8.18 -11.05
N GLU A 182 -42.24 8.36 -12.36
CA GLU A 182 -42.26 7.26 -13.33
C GLU A 182 -41.14 6.25 -13.15
N GLU A 183 -39.95 6.73 -12.80
CA GLU A 183 -38.77 5.87 -12.55
C GLU A 183 -38.97 5.04 -11.31
N ARG A 184 -39.57 5.62 -10.25
CA ARG A 184 -39.95 4.89 -9.02
C ARG A 184 -40.98 3.79 -9.28
N ALA A 185 -42.00 4.08 -10.11
CA ALA A 185 -43.02 3.07 -10.45
C ALA A 185 -42.38 1.88 -11.20
N ARG A 186 -41.41 2.16 -12.07
CA ARG A 186 -40.64 1.12 -12.79
C ARG A 186 -39.73 0.35 -11.82
N GLU A 187 -39.00 1.06 -10.95
CA GLU A 187 -38.15 0.45 -9.93
C GLU A 187 -38.96 -0.46 -9.00
N LEU A 188 -40.09 0.02 -8.50
CA LEU A 188 -41.00 -0.76 -7.63
C LEU A 188 -41.45 -2.04 -8.34
N SER A 189 -41.91 -1.96 -9.57
CA SER A 189 -42.38 -3.12 -10.34
C SER A 189 -41.25 -4.14 -10.57
N PHE A 190 -40.04 -3.68 -10.82
CA PHE A 190 -38.87 -4.52 -11.03
C PHE A 190 -38.44 -5.21 -9.73
N LEU A 191 -38.36 -4.45 -8.62
CA LEU A 191 -38.01 -5.01 -7.31
C LEU A 191 -39.06 -6.02 -6.81
N GLU A 192 -40.36 -5.74 -7.03
CA GLU A 192 -41.43 -6.70 -6.69
C GLU A 192 -41.30 -8.01 -7.47
N TYR A 193 -40.89 -7.93 -8.73
CA TYR A 193 -40.61 -9.12 -9.52
C TYR A 193 -39.42 -9.91 -8.98
N GLU A 194 -38.29 -9.23 -8.68
CA GLU A 194 -37.10 -9.88 -8.17
C GLU A 194 -37.29 -10.49 -6.78
N VAL A 195 -37.97 -9.78 -5.88
CA VAL A 195 -38.32 -10.27 -4.55
C VAL A 195 -39.18 -11.53 -4.66
N LYS A 196 -40.18 -11.52 -5.56
CA LYS A 196 -41.03 -12.68 -5.79
C LYS A 196 -40.26 -13.86 -6.37
N GLU A 197 -39.33 -13.63 -7.29
CA GLU A 197 -38.46 -14.69 -7.85
C GLU A 197 -37.62 -15.37 -6.76
N ILE A 198 -37.05 -14.57 -5.81
CA ILE A 198 -36.27 -15.10 -4.69
C ILE A 198 -37.17 -15.79 -3.66
N GLU A 199 -38.35 -15.24 -3.37
CA GLU A 199 -39.31 -15.79 -2.43
C GLU A 199 -39.87 -17.14 -2.92
N ASP A 200 -40.29 -17.21 -4.18
CA ASP A 200 -40.79 -18.42 -4.83
C ASP A 200 -39.71 -19.53 -4.87
N ALA A 201 -38.45 -19.15 -4.80
CA ALA A 201 -37.32 -20.10 -4.78
C ALA A 201 -37.20 -20.85 -3.45
N ASN A 202 -37.75 -20.35 -2.34
CA ASN A 202 -37.72 -20.97 -1.01
C ASN A 202 -36.32 -21.47 -0.63
N LEU A 203 -35.30 -20.58 -0.74
CA LEU A 203 -33.90 -20.91 -0.47
C LEU A 203 -33.66 -21.11 1.03
N THR A 204 -32.93 -22.16 1.39
CA THR A 204 -32.44 -22.39 2.73
C THR A 204 -30.91 -22.23 2.80
N PRO A 205 -30.36 -21.55 3.84
CA PRO A 205 -28.93 -21.42 4.00
C PRO A 205 -28.24 -22.78 4.04
N GLY A 206 -27.22 -22.96 3.19
CA GLY A 206 -26.46 -24.21 3.11
C GLY A 206 -27.05 -25.28 2.18
N GLU A 207 -28.26 -25.07 1.63
CA GLU A 207 -28.91 -26.01 0.70
C GLU A 207 -28.04 -26.30 -0.52
N ASP A 208 -27.37 -25.28 -1.04
CA ASP A 208 -26.47 -25.40 -2.20
C ASP A 208 -25.29 -26.34 -1.93
N VAL A 209 -24.72 -26.26 -0.73
CA VAL A 209 -23.60 -27.13 -0.33
C VAL A 209 -24.07 -28.57 -0.20
N GLU A 210 -25.22 -28.78 0.45
CA GLU A 210 -25.79 -30.12 0.61
C GLU A 210 -26.15 -30.73 -0.76
N LEU A 211 -26.79 -29.96 -1.62
CA LEU A 211 -27.14 -30.41 -2.97
C LEU A 211 -25.90 -30.66 -3.84
N GLU A 212 -24.85 -29.86 -3.75
CA GLU A 212 -23.60 -30.11 -4.45
C GLU A 212 -22.93 -31.43 -4.02
N GLU A 213 -22.96 -31.73 -2.70
CA GLU A 213 -22.44 -32.99 -2.19
C GLU A 213 -23.27 -34.18 -2.71
N GLN A 214 -24.59 -34.05 -2.67
CA GLN A 214 -25.51 -35.06 -3.20
C GLN A 214 -25.32 -35.24 -4.69
N PHE A 215 -25.30 -34.16 -5.46
CA PHE A 215 -25.07 -34.19 -6.90
C PHE A 215 -23.77 -34.90 -7.29
N ARG A 216 -22.66 -34.57 -6.59
CA ARG A 216 -21.38 -35.26 -6.82
C ARG A 216 -21.47 -36.75 -6.56
N LYS A 217 -22.17 -37.15 -5.50
CA LYS A 217 -22.39 -38.58 -5.16
C LYS A 217 -23.19 -39.28 -6.26
N TYR A 218 -24.32 -38.71 -6.64
CA TYR A 218 -25.19 -39.28 -7.69
C TYR A 218 -24.51 -39.23 -9.07
N ALA A 219 -23.86 -38.14 -9.45
CA ALA A 219 -23.14 -38.01 -10.71
C ALA A 219 -21.99 -39.05 -10.84
N ASN A 220 -21.31 -39.35 -9.74
CA ASN A 220 -20.29 -40.40 -9.74
C ASN A 220 -20.95 -41.77 -9.82
N GLY A 221 -22.05 -42.01 -9.09
CA GLY A 221 -22.83 -43.24 -9.20
C GLY A 221 -23.31 -43.50 -10.64
N LYS A 222 -23.89 -42.46 -11.27
CA LYS A 222 -24.33 -42.52 -12.67
C LYS A 222 -23.20 -42.88 -13.62
N LYS A 223 -22.03 -42.22 -13.51
CA LYS A 223 -20.87 -42.53 -14.35
C LYS A 223 -20.39 -43.97 -14.19
N ILE A 224 -20.45 -44.47 -12.93
CA ILE A 224 -20.08 -45.87 -12.66
C ILE A 224 -21.07 -46.80 -13.37
N LEU A 225 -22.37 -46.59 -13.19
CA LEU A 225 -23.42 -47.39 -13.81
C LEU A 225 -23.38 -47.32 -15.32
N ASP A 226 -23.24 -46.13 -15.92
CA ASP A 226 -23.09 -45.95 -17.37
C ASP A 226 -21.88 -46.72 -17.89
N ALA A 227 -20.74 -46.67 -17.21
CA ALA A 227 -19.55 -47.42 -17.59
C ALA A 227 -19.78 -48.95 -17.50
N ILE A 228 -20.45 -49.42 -16.45
CA ILE A 228 -20.76 -50.82 -16.26
C ILE A 228 -21.80 -51.31 -17.31
N HIS A 229 -22.80 -50.48 -17.65
CA HIS A 229 -23.74 -50.78 -18.74
C HIS A 229 -23.02 -50.90 -20.09
N VAL A 230 -22.07 -49.98 -20.41
CA VAL A 230 -21.26 -50.09 -21.62
C VAL A 230 -20.45 -51.40 -21.62
N VAL A 231 -19.90 -51.80 -20.46
CA VAL A 231 -19.18 -53.09 -20.33
C VAL A 231 -20.14 -54.26 -20.52
N GLN A 232 -21.32 -54.26 -19.90
CA GLN A 232 -22.34 -55.28 -20.04
C GLN A 232 -22.78 -55.45 -21.52
N ALA A 233 -23.11 -54.32 -22.17
CA ALA A 233 -23.49 -54.32 -23.60
C ALA A 233 -22.40 -54.96 -24.45
N ALA A 234 -21.15 -54.54 -24.27
CA ALA A 234 -20.02 -55.07 -25.05
C ALA A 234 -19.71 -56.53 -24.76
N THR A 235 -19.97 -57.01 -23.52
CA THR A 235 -19.58 -58.38 -23.13
C THR A 235 -20.71 -59.40 -23.19
N ALA A 236 -21.98 -59.00 -22.97
CA ALA A 236 -23.10 -59.93 -22.80
C ALA A 236 -24.37 -59.66 -23.64
N GLU A 237 -24.75 -58.38 -23.87
CA GLU A 237 -26.11 -58.04 -24.34
C GLU A 237 -26.24 -57.68 -25.81
N GLU A 238 -25.22 -57.08 -26.46
CA GLU A 238 -25.34 -56.66 -27.85
C GLU A 238 -25.17 -57.82 -28.83
N ASP A 239 -25.82 -57.72 -29.99
CA ASP A 239 -25.56 -58.59 -31.13
C ASP A 239 -24.04 -58.58 -31.45
N GLU A 240 -23.42 -59.76 -31.51
CA GLU A 240 -21.97 -59.90 -31.58
C GLU A 240 -21.19 -59.51 -30.31
N SER A 241 -21.77 -59.60 -29.13
CA SER A 241 -21.05 -59.43 -27.88
C SER A 241 -19.82 -60.34 -27.76
N ALA A 242 -18.90 -59.96 -26.84
CA ALA A 242 -17.70 -60.72 -26.60
C ALA A 242 -18.02 -62.19 -26.26
N SER A 243 -19.05 -62.38 -25.39
CA SER A 243 -19.52 -63.74 -25.01
C SER A 243 -20.00 -64.57 -26.22
N GLU A 244 -20.80 -63.95 -27.11
CA GLU A 244 -21.32 -64.59 -28.26
C GLU A 244 -20.20 -64.96 -29.26
N ARG A 245 -19.26 -64.06 -29.49
CA ARG A 245 -18.09 -64.28 -30.36
C ARG A 245 -17.19 -65.35 -29.81
N ILE A 246 -16.88 -65.38 -28.53
CA ILE A 246 -16.05 -66.37 -27.88
C ILE A 246 -16.77 -67.74 -27.92
N SER A 247 -18.05 -67.82 -27.55
CA SER A 247 -18.84 -69.05 -27.60
C SER A 247 -18.97 -69.57 -29.02
N ARG A 248 -19.06 -68.71 -30.05
CA ARG A 248 -19.03 -69.13 -31.46
C ARG A 248 -17.67 -69.70 -31.82
N ALA A 249 -16.59 -69.06 -31.41
CA ALA A 249 -15.23 -69.54 -31.66
C ALA A 249 -14.93 -70.90 -30.97
N VAL A 250 -15.43 -71.09 -29.73
CA VAL A 250 -15.37 -72.37 -29.00
C VAL A 250 -16.07 -73.45 -29.80
N ARG A 251 -17.30 -73.18 -30.32
CA ARG A 251 -18.04 -74.18 -31.14
C ARG A 251 -17.30 -74.57 -32.44
N GLU A 252 -16.65 -73.55 -33.08
CA GLU A 252 -15.88 -73.84 -34.31
C GLU A 252 -14.64 -74.71 -34.00
N LEU A 253 -13.94 -74.45 -32.91
CA LEU A 253 -12.79 -75.20 -32.46
C LEU A 253 -13.21 -76.61 -32.00
N ALA A 254 -14.33 -76.78 -31.29
CA ALA A 254 -14.86 -78.05 -30.86
C ALA A 254 -15.19 -79.01 -32.03
N GLY A 255 -15.61 -78.41 -33.19
CA GLY A 255 -15.86 -79.14 -34.39
C GLY A 255 -14.62 -79.84 -35.03
N VAL A 256 -13.41 -79.32 -34.64
CA VAL A 256 -12.12 -79.81 -35.28
C VAL A 256 -11.07 -80.26 -34.25
N SER A 257 -11.28 -80.07 -32.96
CA SER A 257 -10.33 -80.37 -31.86
C SER A 257 -9.97 -81.87 -31.80
N GLY A 258 -10.92 -82.72 -32.16
CA GLY A 258 -10.66 -84.18 -32.23
C GLY A 258 -9.62 -84.66 -33.30
N TYR A 259 -9.19 -83.73 -34.19
CA TYR A 259 -8.24 -84.03 -35.24
C TYR A 259 -6.79 -83.64 -34.96
N ASP A 260 -6.56 -82.72 -33.99
CA ASP A 260 -5.23 -82.17 -33.63
C ASP A 260 -5.16 -81.78 -32.14
N LYS A 261 -4.19 -82.35 -31.40
CA LYS A 261 -3.99 -82.06 -29.97
C LYS A 261 -3.70 -80.60 -29.67
N ARG A 262 -3.06 -79.87 -30.57
CA ARG A 262 -2.82 -78.43 -30.38
C ARG A 262 -4.11 -77.64 -30.51
N VAL A 263 -5.04 -78.08 -31.35
CA VAL A 263 -6.35 -77.46 -31.48
C VAL A 263 -7.21 -77.76 -30.25
N GLU A 264 -7.10 -78.96 -29.65
CA GLU A 264 -7.72 -79.32 -28.38
C GLU A 264 -7.21 -78.47 -27.24
N GLU A 265 -5.88 -78.17 -27.18
CA GLU A 265 -5.32 -77.23 -26.17
C GLU A 265 -5.85 -75.81 -26.36
N LEU A 266 -5.99 -75.29 -27.57
CA LEU A 266 -6.58 -74.03 -27.90
C LEU A 266 -8.08 -73.91 -27.54
N GLU A 267 -8.83 -75.01 -27.83
CA GLU A 267 -10.24 -75.12 -27.44
C GLU A 267 -10.40 -75.01 -25.89
N ASN A 268 -9.57 -75.76 -25.15
CA ASN A 268 -9.58 -75.72 -23.69
C ASN A 268 -9.29 -74.32 -23.14
N GLN A 269 -8.26 -73.66 -23.71
CA GLN A 269 -7.94 -72.25 -23.31
C GLN A 269 -9.08 -71.29 -23.62
N LEU A 270 -9.72 -71.42 -24.79
CA LEU A 270 -10.82 -70.54 -25.18
C LEU A 270 -12.09 -70.83 -24.34
N THR A 271 -12.31 -72.09 -23.96
CA THR A 271 -13.39 -72.51 -23.07
C THR A 271 -13.17 -71.91 -21.65
N GLU A 272 -11.91 -71.88 -21.18
CA GLU A 272 -11.59 -71.25 -19.91
C GLU A 272 -11.88 -69.75 -19.95
N ILE A 273 -11.54 -69.07 -21.07
CA ILE A 273 -11.89 -67.62 -21.28
C ILE A 273 -13.41 -67.44 -21.31
N ASP A 274 -14.15 -68.30 -21.99
CA ASP A 274 -15.62 -68.30 -22.07
C ASP A 274 -16.25 -68.40 -20.66
N ASN A 275 -15.75 -69.37 -19.86
CA ASN A 275 -16.17 -69.49 -18.46
C ASN A 275 -15.86 -68.27 -17.61
N LEU A 276 -14.63 -67.71 -17.67
CA LEU A 276 -14.23 -66.54 -16.97
C LEU A 276 -15.07 -65.33 -17.38
N LEU A 277 -15.36 -65.15 -18.66
CA LEU A 277 -16.22 -64.10 -19.17
C LEU A 277 -17.67 -64.28 -18.67
N GLY A 278 -18.15 -65.53 -18.62
CA GLY A 278 -19.46 -65.82 -18.03
C GLY A 278 -19.55 -65.51 -16.56
N ASP A 279 -18.48 -65.77 -15.78
CA ASP A 279 -18.40 -65.41 -14.37
C ASP A 279 -18.38 -63.87 -14.20
N PHE A 280 -17.53 -63.18 -14.98
CA PHE A 280 -17.48 -61.74 -15.02
C PHE A 280 -18.84 -61.11 -15.36
N ASN A 281 -19.54 -61.60 -16.37
CA ASN A 281 -20.84 -61.11 -16.77
C ASN A 281 -21.90 -61.33 -15.67
N ARG A 282 -21.80 -62.41 -14.88
CA ARG A 282 -22.67 -62.64 -13.71
C ARG A 282 -22.39 -61.62 -12.60
N GLU A 283 -21.10 -61.31 -12.34
CA GLU A 283 -20.75 -60.30 -11.36
C GLU A 283 -21.23 -58.89 -11.78
N VAL A 284 -21.04 -58.54 -13.07
CA VAL A 284 -21.56 -57.30 -13.63
C VAL A 284 -23.09 -57.22 -13.50
N ALA A 285 -23.80 -58.27 -13.84
CA ALA A 285 -25.26 -58.32 -13.70
C ALA A 285 -25.70 -58.23 -12.25
N SER A 286 -24.99 -58.89 -11.31
CA SER A 286 -25.24 -58.76 -9.87
C SER A 286 -25.04 -57.31 -9.37
N TYR A 287 -23.91 -56.69 -9.76
CA TYR A 287 -23.64 -55.31 -9.41
C TYR A 287 -24.74 -54.37 -9.90
N LEU A 288 -25.18 -54.49 -11.14
CA LEU A 288 -26.26 -53.69 -11.71
C LEU A 288 -27.62 -53.94 -11.07
N SER A 289 -27.86 -55.18 -10.54
CA SER A 289 -29.11 -55.52 -9.84
C SER A 289 -29.14 -55.06 -8.37
N GLU A 290 -27.98 -54.82 -7.75
CA GLU A 290 -27.83 -54.34 -6.40
C GLU A 290 -27.87 -52.82 -6.28
N GLU A 291 -27.46 -52.10 -7.32
CA GLU A 291 -27.39 -50.64 -7.39
C GLU A 291 -28.65 -50.08 -8.10
N GLU A 292 -29.65 -49.75 -7.31
CA GLU A 292 -30.80 -48.97 -7.81
C GLU A 292 -30.36 -47.47 -7.93
N PHE A 293 -30.09 -47.03 -9.16
CA PHE A 293 -29.87 -45.60 -9.41
C PHE A 293 -31.23 -44.91 -9.57
N ASP A 294 -31.47 -43.92 -8.71
CA ASP A 294 -32.68 -43.10 -8.77
C ASP A 294 -32.44 -41.92 -9.72
N ASP A 295 -32.75 -42.10 -10.98
CA ASP A 295 -32.67 -41.07 -12.02
C ASP A 295 -33.58 -39.88 -11.71
N GLU A 296 -34.72 -40.09 -11.04
CA GLU A 296 -35.67 -39.03 -10.70
C GLU A 296 -35.08 -38.10 -9.65
N THR A 297 -34.53 -38.67 -8.58
CA THR A 297 -33.83 -37.92 -7.52
C THR A 297 -32.61 -37.19 -8.08
N TYR A 298 -31.81 -37.81 -8.96
CA TYR A 298 -30.67 -37.17 -9.60
C TYR A 298 -31.10 -35.96 -10.42
N PHE A 299 -32.14 -36.09 -11.24
CA PHE A 299 -32.67 -35.00 -12.08
C PHE A 299 -33.26 -33.89 -11.24
N GLU A 300 -33.93 -34.18 -10.15
CA GLU A 300 -34.43 -33.17 -9.21
C GLU A 300 -33.32 -32.35 -8.57
N ILE A 301 -32.24 -33.01 -8.12
CA ILE A 301 -31.06 -32.37 -7.52
C ILE A 301 -30.40 -31.47 -8.59
N GLU A 302 -30.17 -31.96 -9.79
CA GLU A 302 -29.56 -31.21 -10.89
C GLU A 302 -30.39 -29.96 -11.20
N LYS A 303 -31.68 -30.12 -11.39
CA LYS A 303 -32.61 -29.04 -11.68
C LYS A 303 -32.66 -27.99 -10.55
N ARG A 304 -32.62 -28.46 -9.30
CA ARG A 304 -32.62 -27.55 -8.14
C ARG A 304 -31.31 -26.79 -8.04
N LEU A 305 -30.16 -27.45 -8.26
CA LEU A 305 -28.85 -26.82 -8.28
C LEU A 305 -28.72 -25.79 -9.40
N ASP A 306 -29.15 -26.14 -10.61
CA ASP A 306 -29.15 -25.21 -11.76
C ASP A 306 -29.99 -23.98 -11.46
N PHE A 307 -31.14 -24.16 -10.82
CA PHE A 307 -32.00 -23.07 -10.41
C PHE A 307 -31.32 -22.18 -9.36
N ILE A 308 -30.70 -22.76 -8.33
CA ILE A 308 -29.95 -22.01 -7.32
C ILE A 308 -28.77 -21.28 -7.96
N ASN A 309 -28.00 -21.93 -8.83
CA ASN A 309 -26.87 -21.31 -9.54
C ASN A 309 -27.31 -20.16 -10.47
N HIS A 310 -28.48 -20.29 -11.08
CA HIS A 310 -29.07 -19.20 -11.84
C HIS A 310 -29.38 -17.99 -10.93
N LEU A 311 -29.95 -18.21 -9.76
CA LEU A 311 -30.19 -17.16 -8.78
C LEU A 311 -28.89 -16.58 -8.22
N LYS A 312 -27.88 -17.43 -7.96
CA LYS A 312 -26.56 -16.96 -7.56
C LYS A 312 -25.94 -16.04 -8.60
N SER A 313 -26.06 -16.34 -9.87
CA SER A 313 -25.52 -15.49 -10.95
C SER A 313 -26.21 -14.14 -11.07
N LYS A 314 -27.47 -14.02 -10.59
CA LYS A 314 -28.25 -12.77 -10.66
C LYS A 314 -28.12 -11.92 -9.39
N TYR A 315 -28.11 -12.53 -8.21
CA TYR A 315 -28.39 -11.85 -6.94
C TYR A 315 -27.24 -11.92 -5.92
N GLY A 316 -26.23 -12.78 -6.13
CA GLY A 316 -25.10 -12.90 -5.22
C GLY A 316 -24.43 -14.26 -5.35
N ASN A 317 -23.18 -14.40 -4.88
CA ASN A 317 -22.38 -15.61 -5.06
C ASN A 317 -22.71 -16.74 -4.07
N SER A 318 -23.58 -16.50 -3.08
CA SER A 318 -24.06 -17.50 -2.10
C SER A 318 -25.52 -17.27 -1.76
N ILE A 319 -26.16 -18.28 -1.15
CA ILE A 319 -27.56 -18.18 -0.69
C ILE A 319 -27.70 -17.07 0.35
N GLU A 320 -26.74 -16.90 1.25
CA GLU A 320 -26.73 -15.83 2.25
C GLU A 320 -26.77 -14.45 1.57
N GLN A 321 -25.95 -14.25 0.53
CA GLN A 321 -25.93 -13.00 -0.24
C GLN A 321 -27.24 -12.76 -1.00
N ILE A 322 -27.87 -13.82 -1.52
CA ILE A 322 -29.20 -13.73 -2.16
C ILE A 322 -30.23 -13.28 -1.12
N LEU A 323 -30.20 -13.85 0.09
CA LEU A 323 -31.12 -13.50 1.18
C LEU A 323 -30.86 -12.08 1.72
N GLU A 324 -29.61 -11.64 1.78
CA GLU A 324 -29.27 -10.25 2.08
C GLU A 324 -29.80 -9.30 1.00
N SER A 325 -29.63 -9.67 -0.28
CA SER A 325 -30.19 -8.92 -1.41
C SER A 325 -31.72 -8.86 -1.35
N TYR A 326 -32.38 -9.98 -1.01
CA TYR A 326 -33.82 -10.04 -0.79
C TYR A 326 -34.28 -9.06 0.30
N ASN A 327 -33.62 -9.09 1.48
CA ASN A 327 -33.97 -8.19 2.57
C ASN A 327 -33.78 -6.71 2.18
N SER A 328 -32.67 -6.38 1.54
CA SER A 328 -32.42 -5.01 1.04
C SER A 328 -33.48 -4.55 0.03
N LYS A 329 -33.90 -5.45 -0.88
CA LYS A 329 -34.98 -5.16 -1.85
C LYS A 329 -36.33 -5.01 -1.16
N CYS A 330 -36.66 -5.84 -0.17
CA CYS A 330 -37.88 -5.70 0.61
C CYS A 330 -37.94 -4.36 1.36
N GLU A 331 -36.83 -3.95 2.00
CA GLU A 331 -36.72 -2.63 2.61
C GLU A 331 -36.92 -1.51 1.59
N ARG A 332 -36.32 -1.65 0.42
CA ARG A 332 -36.47 -0.66 -0.66
C ARG A 332 -37.91 -0.58 -1.19
N ILE A 333 -38.59 -1.71 -1.35
CA ILE A 333 -40.03 -1.77 -1.72
C ILE A 333 -40.88 -1.05 -0.68
N ALA A 334 -40.64 -1.32 0.62
CA ALA A 334 -41.37 -0.66 1.70
C ALA A 334 -41.17 0.88 1.65
N VAL A 335 -39.96 1.32 1.36
CA VAL A 335 -39.60 2.73 1.15
C VAL A 335 -40.40 3.33 -0.01
N LEU A 336 -40.40 2.67 -1.17
CA LEU A 336 -41.08 3.16 -2.37
C LEU A 336 -42.60 3.22 -2.20
N LYS A 337 -43.18 2.36 -1.38
CA LYS A 337 -44.63 2.34 -1.10
C LYS A 337 -45.07 3.44 -0.13
N ASN A 338 -44.21 3.85 0.80
CA ASN A 338 -44.54 4.86 1.82
C ASN A 338 -43.59 6.08 1.72
N TYR A 339 -43.40 6.55 0.53
CA TYR A 339 -42.34 7.50 0.19
C TYR A 339 -42.36 8.83 0.99
N ASP A 340 -43.52 9.46 1.17
CA ASP A 340 -43.61 10.75 1.89
C ASP A 340 -43.31 10.59 3.39
N GLU A 341 -43.78 9.52 3.99
CA GLU A 341 -43.49 9.21 5.38
C GLU A 341 -42.03 8.83 5.56
N TYR A 342 -41.48 8.06 4.64
CA TYR A 342 -40.08 7.70 4.59
C TYR A 342 -39.17 8.93 4.45
N LEU A 343 -39.46 9.85 3.52
CA LEU A 343 -38.70 11.10 3.35
C LEU A 343 -38.67 11.92 4.64
N ASN A 344 -39.81 12.06 5.31
CA ASN A 344 -39.87 12.79 6.57
C ASN A 344 -39.02 12.12 7.65
N GLN A 345 -39.04 10.79 7.74
CA GLN A 345 -38.20 10.02 8.67
C GLN A 345 -36.72 10.14 8.32
N LEU A 346 -36.37 10.07 7.02
CA LEU A 346 -34.99 10.21 6.53
C LEU A 346 -34.45 11.62 6.82
N LEU A 347 -35.22 12.66 6.55
CA LEU A 347 -34.87 14.04 6.87
C LEU A 347 -34.67 14.26 8.39
N SER A 348 -35.53 13.61 9.19
CA SER A 348 -35.39 13.65 10.66
C SER A 348 -34.09 12.98 11.11
N LYS A 349 -33.75 11.81 10.55
CA LYS A 349 -32.48 11.11 10.83
C LYS A 349 -31.28 11.93 10.42
N ILE A 350 -31.32 12.55 9.23
CA ILE A 350 -30.27 13.45 8.72
C ILE A 350 -30.06 14.62 9.68
N ASN A 351 -31.13 15.26 10.11
CA ASN A 351 -31.05 16.38 11.04
C ASN A 351 -30.48 15.97 12.40
N HIS A 352 -30.88 14.84 12.94
CA HIS A 352 -30.33 14.28 14.17
C HIS A 352 -28.83 13.99 14.04
N LYS A 353 -28.44 13.31 12.96
CA LYS A 353 -27.03 13.01 12.68
C LYS A 353 -26.19 14.26 12.44
N LYS A 354 -26.75 15.28 11.80
CA LYS A 354 -26.10 16.58 11.63
C LYS A 354 -25.83 17.28 12.97
N GLN A 355 -26.77 17.20 13.91
CA GLN A 355 -26.58 17.77 15.26
C GLN A 355 -25.48 17.02 16.03
N GLU A 356 -25.50 15.67 16.00
CA GLU A 356 -24.47 14.83 16.61
C GLU A 356 -23.10 15.12 15.99
N LEU A 357 -23.03 15.22 14.67
CA LEU A 357 -21.81 15.54 13.94
C LEU A 357 -21.28 16.94 14.27
N THR A 358 -22.18 17.91 14.45
CA THR A 358 -21.82 19.27 14.88
C THR A 358 -21.19 19.25 16.27
N GLN A 359 -21.81 18.56 17.21
CA GLN A 359 -21.29 18.44 18.57
C GLN A 359 -19.91 17.78 18.59
N LEU A 360 -19.74 16.64 17.91
CA LEU A 360 -18.47 15.94 17.84
C LEU A 360 -17.38 16.80 17.16
N SER A 361 -17.75 17.54 16.11
CA SER A 361 -16.83 18.47 15.42
C SER A 361 -16.39 19.62 16.33
N ASP A 362 -17.30 20.17 17.12
CA ASP A 362 -16.98 21.25 18.07
C ASP A 362 -16.11 20.74 19.23
N GLU A 363 -16.32 19.49 19.72
CA GLU A 363 -15.45 18.85 20.71
C GLU A 363 -14.02 18.66 20.15
N VAL A 364 -13.89 18.14 18.94
CA VAL A 364 -12.59 17.97 18.26
C VAL A 364 -11.92 19.34 18.04
N SER A 365 -12.68 20.32 17.58
CA SER A 365 -12.19 21.69 17.38
C SER A 365 -11.68 22.34 18.67
N ALA A 366 -12.38 22.17 19.79
CA ALA A 366 -11.96 22.69 21.08
C ALA A 366 -10.62 22.08 21.56
N ILE A 367 -10.44 20.76 21.38
CA ILE A 367 -9.17 20.09 21.68
C ILE A 367 -8.06 20.65 20.78
N ARG A 368 -8.29 20.74 19.46
CA ARG A 368 -7.33 21.27 18.49
C ARG A 368 -6.91 22.70 18.83
N GLN A 369 -7.87 23.56 19.15
CA GLN A 369 -7.57 24.95 19.53
C GLN A 369 -6.71 25.04 20.77
N LYS A 370 -7.00 24.23 21.79
CA LYS A 370 -6.19 24.16 23.01
C LYS A 370 -4.77 23.66 22.72
N GLU A 371 -4.65 22.54 22.01
CA GLU A 371 -3.37 21.92 21.71
C GLU A 371 -2.55 22.73 20.69
N SER A 372 -3.21 23.49 19.82
CA SER A 372 -2.52 24.40 18.89
C SER A 372 -1.69 25.47 19.60
N VAL A 373 -2.17 25.95 20.75
CA VAL A 373 -1.42 26.91 21.55
C VAL A 373 -0.17 26.26 22.16
N VAL A 374 -0.29 25.03 22.63
CA VAL A 374 0.85 24.27 23.18
C VAL A 374 1.88 24.00 22.08
N LEU A 375 1.40 23.46 20.96
CA LEU A 375 2.25 23.15 19.79
C LEU A 375 2.97 24.39 19.26
N THR A 376 2.24 25.48 19.02
CA THR A 376 2.84 26.71 18.46
C THR A 376 3.83 27.36 19.42
N ASN A 377 3.62 27.27 20.72
CA ASN A 377 4.59 27.73 21.72
C ASN A 377 5.84 26.85 21.74
N ALA A 378 5.69 25.52 21.66
CA ALA A 378 6.83 24.60 21.58
C ALA A 378 7.66 24.84 20.31
N ILE A 379 6.99 24.99 19.15
CA ILE A 379 7.66 25.32 17.88
C ILE A 379 8.36 26.68 17.96
N ARG A 380 7.71 27.67 18.54
CA ARG A 380 8.32 29.00 18.75
C ARG A 380 9.59 28.91 19.59
N GLN A 381 9.58 28.11 20.66
CA GLN A 381 10.76 27.92 21.49
C GLN A 381 11.88 27.23 20.70
N ALA A 382 11.56 26.16 19.97
CA ALA A 382 12.53 25.48 19.12
C ALA A 382 13.12 26.40 18.02
N LEU A 383 12.31 27.31 17.48
CA LEU A 383 12.79 28.33 16.53
C LEU A 383 13.73 29.34 17.19
N MET A 384 13.44 29.77 18.44
CA MET A 384 14.35 30.62 19.19
C MET A 384 15.69 29.91 19.47
N ASP A 385 15.65 28.62 19.77
CA ASP A 385 16.87 27.79 19.92
C ASP A 385 17.68 27.72 18.60
N LEU A 386 17.03 27.89 17.44
CA LEU A 386 17.66 28.00 16.13
C LEU A 386 18.03 29.43 15.73
N ASN A 387 18.08 30.35 16.71
CA ASN A 387 18.49 31.75 16.55
C ASN A 387 17.52 32.63 15.74
N PHE A 388 16.22 32.30 15.70
CA PHE A 388 15.20 33.25 15.27
C PHE A 388 14.89 34.21 16.44
N LEU A 389 15.41 35.43 16.38
CA LEU A 389 15.47 36.36 17.56
C LEU A 389 14.11 36.89 18.03
N ASP A 390 13.14 37.06 17.14
CA ASP A 390 11.80 37.56 17.48
C ASP A 390 10.75 36.89 16.57
N VAL A 391 10.61 35.58 16.74
CA VAL A 391 9.68 34.79 15.94
C VAL A 391 8.29 34.78 16.60
N ARG A 392 7.27 35.07 15.80
CA ARG A 392 5.87 34.80 16.14
C ARG A 392 5.39 33.66 15.30
N PHE A 393 4.87 32.61 15.95
CA PHE A 393 4.36 31.43 15.30
C PHE A 393 2.99 31.11 15.86
N THR A 394 1.97 31.06 15.03
CA THR A 394 0.57 30.86 15.44
C THR A 394 -0.14 29.96 14.44
N MET A 395 -1.34 29.54 14.78
CA MET A 395 -2.20 28.77 13.91
C MET A 395 -3.53 29.49 13.70
N GLU A 396 -3.90 29.73 12.46
CA GLU A 396 -5.19 30.29 12.09
C GLU A 396 -6.19 29.17 11.84
N PHE A 397 -7.38 29.25 12.44
CA PHE A 397 -8.47 28.31 12.27
C PHE A 397 -9.55 28.90 11.39
N ARG A 398 -10.04 28.12 10.42
CA ARG A 398 -11.22 28.44 9.61
C ARG A 398 -12.19 27.29 9.65
N LYS A 399 -13.48 27.59 9.77
CA LYS A 399 -14.53 26.57 9.65
C LYS A 399 -14.81 26.30 8.18
N ILE A 400 -14.86 25.02 7.84
CA ILE A 400 -15.23 24.48 6.54
C ILE A 400 -16.44 23.55 6.68
N ASP A 401 -16.97 23.05 5.56
CA ASP A 401 -18.01 22.04 5.58
C ASP A 401 -17.53 20.75 6.27
N PHE A 402 -18.49 19.95 6.72
CA PHE A 402 -18.20 18.70 7.39
C PHE A 402 -17.33 17.77 6.53
N THR A 403 -16.28 17.30 7.13
CA THR A 403 -15.40 16.28 6.58
C THR A 403 -15.29 15.12 7.56
N GLU A 404 -14.68 14.02 7.15
CA GLU A 404 -14.36 12.89 8.04
C GLU A 404 -13.45 13.30 9.21
N ASN A 405 -12.72 14.41 9.08
CA ASN A 405 -11.83 14.98 10.09
C ASN A 405 -12.44 16.17 10.86
N GLY A 406 -13.71 16.47 10.67
CA GLY A 406 -14.41 17.60 11.29
C GLY A 406 -14.53 18.82 10.39
N THR A 407 -14.68 19.99 11.01
CA THR A 407 -14.97 21.26 10.32
C THR A 407 -13.81 22.25 10.36
N ASP A 408 -12.61 21.83 10.81
CA ASP A 408 -11.47 22.72 10.91
C ASP A 408 -10.57 22.63 9.68
N GLU A 409 -10.26 23.79 9.11
CA GLU A 409 -9.10 24.04 8.27
C GLU A 409 -8.12 24.87 9.07
N VAL A 410 -6.85 24.48 9.13
CA VAL A 410 -5.83 25.21 9.89
C VAL A 410 -4.67 25.62 9.00
N GLU A 411 -4.07 26.77 9.32
CA GLU A 411 -2.92 27.28 8.58
C GLU A 411 -1.88 27.82 9.55
N PHE A 412 -0.63 27.35 9.43
CA PHE A 412 0.49 27.92 10.18
C PHE A 412 0.81 29.32 9.68
N MET A 413 0.88 30.25 10.62
CA MET A 413 1.21 31.65 10.40
C MET A 413 2.51 32.00 11.11
N ILE A 414 3.44 32.62 10.40
CA ILE A 414 4.75 32.97 10.94
C ILE A 414 5.14 34.40 10.61
N SER A 415 5.89 35.01 11.51
CA SER A 415 6.69 36.21 11.29
C SER A 415 8.08 35.96 11.87
N THR A 416 9.10 36.06 11.03
CA THR A 416 10.50 35.75 11.39
C THR A 416 11.30 36.98 11.82
N ASN A 417 10.76 38.18 11.56
CA ASN A 417 11.45 39.44 11.83
C ASN A 417 10.56 40.38 12.67
N PRO A 418 11.16 41.19 13.55
CA PRO A 418 10.45 42.21 14.32
C PRO A 418 9.69 43.17 13.41
N GLY A 419 8.42 43.44 13.74
CA GLY A 419 7.59 44.40 13.00
C GLY A 419 6.96 43.90 11.71
N GLU A 420 7.33 42.71 11.20
CA GLU A 420 6.64 42.10 10.07
C GLU A 420 5.27 41.54 10.45
N PRO A 421 4.26 41.63 9.55
CA PRO A 421 2.98 40.96 9.77
C PRO A 421 3.10 39.44 9.75
N LEU A 422 2.21 38.75 10.45
CA LEU A 422 2.05 37.32 10.31
C LEU A 422 1.65 36.97 8.86
N LYS A 423 2.30 36.02 8.27
CA LYS A 423 2.03 35.52 6.91
C LYS A 423 1.96 33.99 6.92
N PRO A 424 1.19 33.38 6.01
CA PRO A 424 1.19 31.93 5.85
C PRO A 424 2.60 31.36 5.71
N LEU A 425 2.86 30.22 6.33
CA LEU A 425 4.16 29.53 6.27
C LEU A 425 4.65 29.36 4.81
N GLY A 426 3.72 29.07 3.89
CA GLY A 426 4.00 28.94 2.47
C GLY A 426 4.47 30.21 1.76
N LYS A 427 4.44 31.36 2.42
CA LYS A 427 4.95 32.64 1.89
C LYS A 427 6.29 33.05 2.48
N VAL A 428 6.95 32.15 3.21
CA VAL A 428 8.34 32.35 3.66
C VAL A 428 9.26 32.30 2.44
N ALA A 429 10.07 33.31 2.27
CA ALA A 429 10.80 33.54 1.01
C ALA A 429 12.12 32.75 0.88
N SER A 430 12.69 32.26 1.99
CA SER A 430 14.03 31.62 2.01
C SER A 430 13.93 30.12 2.25
N GLY A 431 14.52 29.31 1.34
CA GLY A 431 14.61 27.86 1.48
C GLY A 431 15.28 27.43 2.78
N GLY A 432 16.42 28.06 3.13
CA GLY A 432 17.13 27.79 4.38
C GLY A 432 16.34 28.14 5.64
N GLU A 433 15.55 29.23 5.64
CA GLU A 433 14.65 29.53 6.75
C GLU A 433 13.58 28.45 6.89
N LEU A 434 13.02 28.00 5.79
CA LEU A 434 11.96 26.99 5.78
C LEU A 434 12.50 25.62 6.24
N SER A 435 13.70 25.22 5.82
CA SER A 435 14.36 23.99 6.31
C SER A 435 14.59 24.03 7.83
N ARG A 436 14.98 25.18 8.37
CA ARG A 436 15.14 25.35 9.84
C ARG A 436 13.79 25.37 10.57
N ILE A 437 12.74 25.95 9.99
CA ILE A 437 11.39 25.87 10.54
C ILE A 437 10.93 24.42 10.59
N MET A 438 11.24 23.64 9.54
CA MET A 438 10.95 22.20 9.53
C MET A 438 11.70 21.44 10.59
N LEU A 439 13.00 21.72 10.77
CA LEU A 439 13.78 21.12 11.85
C LEU A 439 13.12 21.40 13.21
N ALA A 440 12.66 22.63 13.45
CA ALA A 440 11.95 22.97 14.69
C ALA A 440 10.65 22.17 14.85
N ILE A 441 9.83 22.08 13.80
CA ILE A 441 8.57 21.33 13.82
C ILE A 441 8.85 19.84 14.05
N LYS A 442 9.80 19.24 13.33
CA LYS A 442 10.17 17.84 13.46
C LYS A 442 10.74 17.51 14.85
N THR A 443 11.53 18.41 15.42
CA THR A 443 12.03 18.23 16.79
C THR A 443 10.90 18.20 17.82
N VAL A 444 9.89 19.04 17.67
CA VAL A 444 8.73 19.07 18.57
C VAL A 444 7.85 17.82 18.41
N LEU A 445 7.83 17.24 17.22
CA LEU A 445 7.01 16.08 16.90
C LEU A 445 7.76 14.74 17.01
N ALA A 446 9.04 14.74 17.35
CA ALA A 446 9.94 13.58 17.23
C ALA A 446 9.39 12.28 17.85
N GLU A 447 8.69 12.38 18.99
CA GLU A 447 8.12 11.20 19.65
C GLU A 447 6.88 10.62 18.92
N ASN A 448 6.22 11.42 18.10
CA ASN A 448 4.98 11.06 17.41
C ASN A 448 5.16 10.87 15.89
N ASP A 449 6.32 11.24 15.35
CA ASP A 449 6.62 11.12 13.93
C ASP A 449 7.01 9.67 13.60
N HIS A 450 6.32 9.06 12.65
CA HIS A 450 6.56 7.69 12.23
C HIS A 450 7.52 7.57 11.04
N ILE A 451 7.96 8.71 10.48
CA ILE A 451 8.91 8.74 9.36
C ILE A 451 10.32 8.69 9.92
N GLU A 452 10.98 7.56 9.71
CA GLU A 452 12.27 7.27 10.32
C GLU A 452 13.46 8.01 9.67
N THR A 453 13.35 8.42 8.39
CA THR A 453 14.44 9.08 7.65
C THR A 453 14.07 10.50 7.26
N LEU A 454 14.89 11.47 7.65
CA LEU A 454 14.74 12.88 7.34
C LEU A 454 15.95 13.39 6.56
N ILE A 455 15.72 14.04 5.43
CA ILE A 455 16.78 14.70 4.64
C ILE A 455 16.63 16.21 4.75
N PHE A 456 17.74 16.88 5.11
CA PHE A 456 17.79 18.34 5.14
C PHE A 456 18.76 18.87 4.09
N ASP A 457 18.23 19.61 3.12
CA ASP A 457 19.01 20.36 2.15
C ASP A 457 18.93 21.86 2.43
N GLU A 458 20.01 22.59 2.12
CA GLU A 458 20.12 24.04 2.29
C GLU A 458 19.84 24.57 3.72
N ILE A 459 19.84 23.70 4.73
CA ILE A 459 19.58 24.11 6.12
C ILE A 459 20.61 25.13 6.63
N ASP A 460 21.79 25.13 6.03
CA ASP A 460 22.92 26.01 6.30
C ASP A 460 22.92 27.30 5.47
N SER A 461 21.92 27.48 4.60
CA SER A 461 21.81 28.68 3.77
C SER A 461 21.53 29.93 4.62
N GLY A 462 22.38 30.97 4.44
CA GLY A 462 22.23 32.26 5.12
C GLY A 462 22.60 32.26 6.60
N ILE A 463 23.26 31.22 7.10
CA ILE A 463 23.72 31.16 8.50
C ILE A 463 25.23 30.91 8.60
N SER A 464 25.80 31.21 9.74
CA SER A 464 27.21 30.96 10.04
C SER A 464 27.46 30.96 11.56
N GLY A 465 28.64 30.54 11.96
CA GLY A 465 29.11 30.64 13.35
C GLY A 465 28.14 30.03 14.37
N ARG A 466 27.66 30.85 15.30
CA ARG A 466 26.82 30.41 16.40
C ARG A 466 25.51 29.76 15.95
N THR A 467 24.86 30.34 14.92
CA THR A 467 23.60 29.79 14.43
C THR A 467 23.79 28.39 13.80
N ALA A 468 24.87 28.18 13.05
CA ALA A 468 25.21 26.89 12.49
C ALA A 468 25.42 25.83 13.60
N GLN A 469 26.04 26.23 14.71
CA GLN A 469 26.23 25.36 15.85
C GLN A 469 24.89 24.99 16.52
N MET A 470 23.99 25.95 16.72
CA MET A 470 22.65 25.68 17.29
C MET A 470 21.85 24.73 16.40
N VAL A 471 21.90 24.94 15.07
CA VAL A 471 21.28 24.03 14.10
C VAL A 471 21.87 22.63 14.20
N SER A 472 23.19 22.49 14.30
CA SER A 472 23.85 21.18 14.38
C SER A 472 23.50 20.43 15.69
N GLU A 473 23.41 21.14 16.82
CA GLU A 473 22.98 20.59 18.10
C GLU A 473 21.53 20.09 18.03
N LYS A 474 20.64 20.84 17.37
CA LYS A 474 19.24 20.47 17.19
C LYS A 474 19.05 19.28 16.24
N MET A 475 19.85 19.21 15.18
CA MET A 475 19.88 18.02 14.30
C MET A 475 20.39 16.78 15.05
N ASN A 476 21.41 16.93 15.87
CA ASN A 476 21.91 15.81 16.69
C ASN A 476 20.87 15.33 17.73
N GLU A 477 20.10 16.25 18.34
CA GLU A 477 18.99 15.89 19.22
C GLU A 477 17.95 15.05 18.50
N LEU A 478 17.53 15.49 17.30
CA LEU A 478 16.59 14.76 16.46
C LEU A 478 17.16 13.43 15.93
N GLY A 479 18.47 13.39 15.68
CA GLY A 479 19.21 12.21 15.23
C GLY A 479 19.22 11.04 16.21
N ARG A 480 18.85 11.27 17.49
CA ARG A 480 18.71 10.19 18.48
C ARG A 480 17.48 9.31 18.25
N SER A 481 16.46 9.84 17.60
CA SER A 481 15.20 9.14 17.32
C SER A 481 14.96 8.91 15.83
N HIS A 482 15.67 9.63 14.95
CA HIS A 482 15.52 9.56 13.50
C HIS A 482 16.88 9.44 12.83
N GLN A 483 16.91 8.83 11.67
CA GLN A 483 18.04 8.93 10.78
C GLN A 483 17.99 10.27 10.07
N ILE A 484 19.04 11.08 10.19
CA ILE A 484 19.16 12.37 9.53
C ILE A 484 20.23 12.30 8.47
N ILE A 485 19.90 12.75 7.27
CA ILE A 485 20.85 12.96 6.18
C ILE A 485 20.87 14.45 5.89
N CYS A 486 22.02 15.09 6.05
CA CYS A 486 22.14 16.53 5.84
C CYS A 486 23.30 16.84 4.91
N ILE A 487 23.04 17.70 3.92
CA ILE A 487 24.06 18.26 3.03
C ILE A 487 24.48 19.63 3.57
N THR A 488 25.79 19.82 3.77
CA THR A 488 26.28 21.09 4.32
C THR A 488 27.63 21.52 3.70
N HIS A 489 27.86 22.82 3.80
CA HIS A 489 29.19 23.41 3.52
C HIS A 489 29.77 24.05 4.79
N LEU A 490 29.07 23.96 5.94
CA LEU A 490 29.51 24.55 7.20
C LEU A 490 30.22 23.53 8.11
N PRO A 491 31.45 23.82 8.53
CA PRO A 491 32.22 22.92 9.39
C PRO A 491 31.58 22.67 10.76
N GLN A 492 30.79 23.62 11.28
CA GLN A 492 30.08 23.47 12.56
C GLN A 492 29.05 22.34 12.50
N ILE A 493 28.37 22.19 11.35
CA ILE A 493 27.38 21.14 11.13
C ILE A 493 28.12 19.81 10.86
N ALA A 494 29.15 19.84 10.02
CA ALA A 494 29.91 18.65 9.65
C ALA A 494 30.63 18.04 10.86
N ALA A 495 31.08 18.84 11.82
CA ALA A 495 31.73 18.37 13.03
C ALA A 495 30.81 17.50 13.93
N MET A 496 29.48 17.70 13.84
CA MET A 496 28.49 16.94 14.60
C MET A 496 28.10 15.60 13.95
N ALA A 497 28.65 15.26 12.79
CA ALA A 497 28.34 14.00 12.11
C ALA A 497 28.56 12.77 13.01
N ASP A 498 27.66 11.80 12.97
CA ASP A 498 27.91 10.43 13.40
C ASP A 498 28.63 9.68 12.27
N THR A 499 28.17 9.90 11.04
CA THR A 499 28.85 9.40 9.83
C THR A 499 29.07 10.58 8.87
N HIS A 500 30.30 10.76 8.43
CA HIS A 500 30.70 11.85 7.54
C HIS A 500 31.10 11.31 6.18
N PHE A 501 30.39 11.78 5.13
CA PHE A 501 30.67 11.43 3.73
C PHE A 501 31.27 12.63 3.00
N LEU A 502 32.22 12.37 2.14
CA LEU A 502 32.81 13.37 1.25
C LEU A 502 32.37 13.11 -0.19
N ILE A 503 31.92 14.19 -0.85
CA ILE A 503 31.59 14.20 -2.27
C ILE A 503 32.70 14.94 -3.01
N GLU A 504 33.41 14.22 -3.86
CA GLU A 504 34.53 14.76 -4.64
C GLU A 504 34.29 14.58 -6.13
N LYS A 505 34.88 15.51 -6.93
CA LYS A 505 34.96 15.37 -8.38
C LYS A 505 36.36 14.94 -8.80
N SER A 506 36.41 13.96 -9.67
CA SER A 506 37.64 13.59 -10.39
C SER A 506 37.42 13.67 -11.90
N VAL A 507 38.51 13.79 -12.63
CA VAL A 507 38.51 13.70 -14.10
C VAL A 507 39.03 12.33 -14.49
N GLU A 508 38.15 11.50 -15.05
CA GLU A 508 38.49 10.17 -15.54
C GLU A 508 38.16 10.07 -17.04
N ASN A 509 39.14 9.69 -17.85
CA ASN A 509 38.97 9.53 -19.30
C ASN A 509 38.30 10.75 -19.98
N ASP A 510 38.77 11.96 -19.67
CA ASP A 510 38.24 13.25 -20.13
C ASP A 510 36.78 13.53 -19.74
N THR A 511 36.23 12.80 -18.80
CA THR A 511 34.88 13.03 -18.24
C THR A 511 34.95 13.31 -16.73
N THR A 512 34.12 14.24 -16.28
CA THR A 512 34.00 14.51 -14.84
C THR A 512 33.12 13.44 -14.19
N VAL A 513 33.62 12.82 -13.11
CA VAL A 513 32.91 11.81 -12.29
C VAL A 513 32.87 12.31 -10.87
N SER A 514 31.71 12.12 -10.21
CA SER A 514 31.55 12.37 -8.78
C SER A 514 31.64 11.06 -8.01
N HIS A 515 32.46 11.05 -6.96
CA HIS A 515 32.62 9.95 -6.02
C HIS A 515 32.11 10.33 -4.63
N ILE A 516 31.59 9.35 -3.90
CA ILE A 516 31.12 9.53 -2.55
C ILE A 516 31.72 8.41 -1.71
N HIS A 517 32.33 8.77 -0.61
CA HIS A 517 32.90 7.80 0.32
C HIS A 517 32.76 8.26 1.76
N GLU A 518 32.66 7.30 2.67
CA GLU A 518 32.65 7.53 4.11
C GLU A 518 34.06 7.92 4.56
N LEU A 519 34.16 8.97 5.36
CA LEU A 519 35.42 9.43 5.93
C LEU A 519 35.69 8.74 7.27
N SER A 520 36.92 8.32 7.45
CA SER A 520 37.43 7.98 8.78
C SER A 520 37.50 9.23 9.67
N ASP A 521 37.69 9.04 10.96
CA ASP A 521 37.80 10.16 11.92
C ASP A 521 38.90 11.16 11.58
N GLU A 522 40.06 10.68 11.10
CA GLU A 522 41.16 11.56 10.71
C GLU A 522 40.90 12.28 9.38
N GLU A 523 40.32 11.59 8.38
CA GLU A 523 39.90 12.20 7.12
C GLU A 523 38.81 13.25 7.35
N SER A 524 37.86 12.98 8.26
CA SER A 524 36.85 13.95 8.67
C SER A 524 37.47 15.21 9.29
N VAL A 525 38.53 15.08 10.11
CA VAL A 525 39.27 16.24 10.63
C VAL A 525 39.96 17.01 9.51
N GLN A 526 40.54 16.33 8.50
CA GLN A 526 41.14 16.99 7.35
C GLN A 526 40.13 17.75 6.50
N GLU A 527 38.96 17.14 6.27
CA GLU A 527 37.86 17.80 5.54
C GLU A 527 37.35 19.02 6.33
N LEU A 528 37.16 18.91 7.64
CA LEU A 528 36.83 20.06 8.50
C LEU A 528 37.89 21.17 8.41
N ALA A 529 39.17 20.81 8.40
CA ALA A 529 40.26 21.76 8.21
C ALA A 529 40.19 22.44 6.83
N ARG A 530 39.87 21.69 5.76
CA ARG A 530 39.65 22.23 4.42
C ARG A 530 38.47 23.21 4.40
N MET A 531 37.35 22.87 5.07
CA MET A 531 36.17 23.73 5.18
C MET A 531 36.47 25.04 5.95
N LEU A 532 37.36 24.98 6.96
CA LEU A 532 37.76 26.15 7.77
C LEU A 532 38.82 27.03 7.10
N GLY A 533 39.83 26.41 6.50
CA GLY A 533 41.03 27.13 6.00
C GLY A 533 41.02 27.42 4.52
N GLY A 534 40.11 26.82 3.74
CA GLY A 534 40.08 26.94 2.29
C GLY A 534 41.32 26.28 1.62
N VAL A 535 42.05 27.03 0.82
CA VAL A 535 43.15 26.50 0.00
C VAL A 535 44.43 26.19 0.80
N GLU A 536 44.71 26.94 1.87
CA GLU A 536 45.88 26.73 2.73
C GLU A 536 45.51 26.09 4.07
N ILE A 537 45.83 24.82 4.21
CA ILE A 537 45.62 24.06 5.46
C ILE A 537 46.91 24.14 6.28
N THR A 538 46.89 24.93 7.35
CA THR A 538 48.01 25.01 8.28
C THR A 538 47.78 24.08 9.48
N ASP A 539 48.84 23.69 10.23
CA ASP A 539 48.73 22.87 11.43
C ASP A 539 47.75 23.45 12.45
N LYS A 540 47.65 24.76 12.56
CA LYS A 540 46.69 25.45 13.44
C LYS A 540 45.24 25.26 13.01
N VAL A 541 45.00 25.22 11.70
CA VAL A 541 43.64 24.97 11.18
C VAL A 541 43.21 23.51 11.46
N VAL A 542 44.15 22.57 11.30
CA VAL A 542 43.92 21.16 11.64
C VAL A 542 43.67 20.99 13.14
N GLU A 543 44.41 21.67 13.98
CA GLU A 543 44.21 21.64 15.45
C GLU A 543 42.84 22.21 15.83
N ASN A 544 42.41 23.32 15.20
CA ASN A 544 41.07 23.91 15.39
C ASN A 544 39.97 22.96 14.92
N ALA A 545 40.13 22.31 13.77
CA ALA A 545 39.19 21.29 13.28
C ALA A 545 39.04 20.11 14.26
N ARG A 546 40.18 19.64 14.81
CA ARG A 546 40.18 18.56 15.79
C ARG A 546 39.52 18.97 17.11
N GLU A 547 39.76 20.21 17.56
CA GLU A 547 39.11 20.75 18.75
C GLU A 547 37.59 20.90 18.54
N MET A 548 37.15 21.39 17.35
CA MET A 548 35.73 21.49 16.98
C MET A 548 35.05 20.12 16.99
N LYS A 549 35.66 19.08 16.41
CA LYS A 549 35.13 17.72 16.43
C LYS A 549 35.04 17.16 17.84
N LYS A 550 36.07 17.42 18.68
CA LYS A 550 36.07 17.02 20.09
C LYS A 550 34.95 17.71 20.89
N MET A 551 34.74 19.01 20.69
CA MET A 551 33.65 19.76 21.33
C MET A 551 32.28 19.24 20.90
N ALA A 552 32.10 18.94 19.63
CA ALA A 552 30.89 18.33 19.10
C ALA A 552 30.62 16.96 19.79
N TYR A 553 31.64 16.13 19.90
CA TYR A 553 31.52 14.83 20.58
C TYR A 553 31.12 14.93 22.06
N MET A 554 31.59 15.97 22.78
CA MET A 554 31.20 16.22 24.18
C MET A 554 29.75 16.68 24.37
N LYS A 555 29.10 17.16 23.30
CA LYS A 555 27.71 17.65 23.31
C LYS A 555 26.70 16.59 22.84
N LYS A 556 27.17 15.49 22.28
CA LYS A 556 26.37 14.30 21.96
C LYS A 556 25.95 13.54 23.22
#